data_a22f91d0dd654d7b099dec3067ca2681
#
_entry.id   a22f91d0dd654d7b099dec3067ca2681
#
_cell.length_a   1.000
_cell.length_b   1.000
_cell.length_c   1.000
_cell.angle_alpha   90.00
_cell.angle_beta   90.00
_cell.angle_gamma   90.00
#
_symmetry.space_group_name_H-M   'P 1'
#
loop_
_entity.id
_entity.type
_entity.pdbx_description
1 polymer ?
#
loop_
_entity_poly.entity_id
_entity_poly.type
_entity_poly.pdbx_seq_one_letter_code
_entity_poly.pdbx_strand_id
1 'polypeptide(L)'
;MKVFLLGTGNIAWILGERLVRTAGTLHGVFGRDPEKAASLAARWHCPSHHSWETIPEDADVYIFTLQDQCYEEVLPHFPHRNRVMLHTSGTLPLNLFEGISENCGVLYPFQTCTRGVELASQKLPLCLEATTESARTTLEATARLISDETYWLKEGQRQQLHLAGVFANNFSNALYCIAFDMVEKAGIPPELLHGLILETALKVTRITPKEAQTGPARRHDENVIRQQLALISRKCPEWEEIYRIMTRCIEETSKQQ
;
A
#
# COMPACT_ATOMS: atom_id res chain seq x y z
N MET A 1 15.74 2.88 20.63
CA MET A 1 15.96 2.07 19.42
C MET A 1 16.29 3.01 18.26
N LYS A 2 17.40 2.76 17.58
CA LYS A 2 17.89 3.57 16.46
C LYS A 2 17.36 3.00 15.15
N VAL A 3 16.34 3.66 14.59
CA VAL A 3 15.72 3.24 13.32
C VAL A 3 16.28 4.08 12.18
N PHE A 4 16.78 3.42 11.15
CA PHE A 4 17.29 4.06 9.93
C PHE A 4 16.42 3.72 8.72
N LEU A 5 15.97 4.73 7.97
CA LEU A 5 15.14 4.57 6.79
C LEU A 5 15.94 4.69 5.49
N LEU A 6 15.78 3.73 4.58
CA LEU A 6 16.30 3.78 3.22
C LEU A 6 15.15 3.96 2.24
N GLY A 7 15.07 5.12 1.61
CA GLY A 7 14.02 5.52 0.68
C GLY A 7 13.32 6.82 1.07
N THR A 8 12.72 7.49 0.09
CA THR A 8 12.08 8.81 0.23
C THR A 8 10.67 8.85 -0.36
N GLY A 9 10.07 7.68 -0.60
CA GLY A 9 8.73 7.52 -1.17
C GLY A 9 7.59 7.64 -0.16
N ASN A 10 6.37 7.28 -0.61
CA ASN A 10 5.15 7.34 0.22
C ASN A 10 5.25 6.48 1.49
N ILE A 11 5.85 5.28 1.39
CA ILE A 11 6.02 4.39 2.55
C ILE A 11 7.03 4.96 3.53
N ALA A 12 8.17 5.51 3.05
CA ALA A 12 9.11 6.22 3.93
C ALA A 12 8.41 7.36 4.68
N TRP A 13 7.59 8.13 3.96
CA TRP A 13 6.82 9.24 4.55
C TRP A 13 5.95 8.76 5.71
N ILE A 14 5.05 7.80 5.48
CA ILE A 14 4.10 7.39 6.52
C ILE A 14 4.79 6.73 7.72
N LEU A 15 5.84 5.90 7.48
CA LEU A 15 6.60 5.28 8.56
C LEU A 15 7.39 6.32 9.35
N GLY A 16 8.07 7.26 8.67
CA GLY A 16 8.82 8.33 9.29
C GLY A 16 7.94 9.23 10.17
N GLU A 17 6.78 9.66 9.67
CA GLU A 17 5.81 10.45 10.46
C GLU A 17 5.37 9.73 11.74
N ARG A 18 5.11 8.41 11.65
CA ARG A 18 4.71 7.62 12.81
C ARG A 18 5.85 7.44 13.81
N LEU A 19 7.04 7.08 13.33
CA LEU A 19 8.23 6.89 14.17
C LEU A 19 8.60 8.16 14.93
N VAL A 20 8.58 9.31 14.28
CA VAL A 20 8.91 10.59 14.95
C VAL A 20 7.89 10.95 16.01
N ARG A 21 6.60 10.71 15.78
CA ARG A 21 5.55 10.95 16.78
C ARG A 21 5.75 10.13 18.06
N THR A 22 6.21 8.87 17.93
CA THR A 22 6.28 7.92 19.04
C THR A 22 7.67 7.84 19.67
N ALA A 23 8.72 7.79 18.84
CA ALA A 23 10.11 7.65 19.29
C ALA A 23 10.85 8.99 19.44
N GLY A 24 10.27 10.07 18.94
CA GLY A 24 10.84 11.42 18.98
C GLY A 24 11.84 11.71 17.86
N THR A 25 12.67 10.75 17.46
CA THR A 25 13.66 10.94 16.40
C THR A 25 13.93 9.67 15.63
N LEU A 26 14.33 9.82 14.35
CA LEU A 26 14.94 8.79 13.53
C LEU A 26 16.47 8.88 13.63
N HIS A 27 17.16 7.73 13.45
CA HIS A 27 18.61 7.70 13.41
C HIS A 27 19.17 8.31 12.11
N GLY A 28 18.38 8.28 11.03
CA GLY A 28 18.67 8.94 9.76
C GLY A 28 17.77 8.46 8.63
N VAL A 29 17.87 9.15 7.52
CA VAL A 29 17.20 8.79 6.26
C VAL A 29 18.18 8.84 5.10
N PHE A 30 18.14 7.80 4.25
CA PHE A 30 18.92 7.72 3.02
C PHE A 30 18.02 7.88 1.80
N GLY A 31 18.48 8.67 0.83
CA GLY A 31 17.84 8.79 -0.47
C GLY A 31 18.86 9.10 -1.57
N ARG A 32 18.72 8.48 -2.75
CA ARG A 32 19.56 8.77 -3.93
C ARG A 32 19.41 10.21 -4.43
N ASP A 33 18.25 10.82 -4.18
CA ASP A 33 17.98 12.22 -4.44
C ASP A 33 18.29 13.01 -3.16
N PRO A 34 19.38 13.82 -3.14
CA PRO A 34 19.81 14.52 -1.94
C PRO A 34 18.78 15.54 -1.43
N GLU A 35 18.05 16.21 -2.33
CA GLU A 35 17.06 17.22 -1.97
C GLU A 35 15.85 16.58 -1.28
N LYS A 36 15.36 15.44 -1.81
CA LYS A 36 14.27 14.69 -1.17
C LYS A 36 14.69 14.14 0.19
N ALA A 37 15.91 13.61 0.31
CA ALA A 37 16.43 13.11 1.58
C ALA A 37 16.55 14.24 2.60
N ALA A 38 17.14 15.38 2.21
CA ALA A 38 17.29 16.56 3.07
C ALA A 38 15.93 17.13 3.51
N SER A 39 14.96 17.19 2.62
CA SER A 39 13.59 17.64 2.93
C SER A 39 12.92 16.78 4.01
N LEU A 40 13.06 15.45 3.92
CA LEU A 40 12.52 14.53 4.93
C LEU A 40 13.31 14.61 6.25
N ALA A 41 14.63 14.66 6.18
CA ALA A 41 15.52 14.79 7.33
C ALA A 41 15.22 16.05 8.15
N ALA A 42 15.04 17.19 7.47
CA ALA A 42 14.65 18.45 8.11
C ALA A 42 13.29 18.32 8.83
N ARG A 43 12.31 17.68 8.18
CA ARG A 43 10.98 17.46 8.76
C ARG A 43 11.00 16.53 9.98
N TRP A 44 11.86 15.51 9.96
CA TRP A 44 11.95 14.50 11.02
C TRP A 44 13.05 14.80 12.04
N HIS A 45 13.74 15.92 11.90
CA HIS A 45 14.85 16.34 12.78
C HIS A 45 15.94 15.26 12.92
N CYS A 46 16.32 14.63 11.79
CA CYS A 46 17.33 13.57 11.73
C CYS A 46 18.39 13.85 10.65
N PRO A 47 19.54 13.15 10.66
CA PRO A 47 20.52 13.24 9.58
C PRO A 47 19.99 12.75 8.23
N SER A 48 20.41 13.41 7.13
CA SER A 48 20.20 12.96 5.75
C SER A 48 21.47 12.35 5.16
N HIS A 49 21.31 11.28 4.40
CA HIS A 49 22.39 10.57 3.74
C HIS A 49 22.06 10.36 2.26
N HIS A 50 23.05 10.52 1.39
CA HIS A 50 22.94 10.30 -0.07
C HIS A 50 24.12 9.50 -0.64
N SER A 51 25.13 9.23 0.20
CA SER A 51 26.26 8.37 -0.10
C SER A 51 26.27 7.16 0.84
N TRP A 52 26.55 5.98 0.32
CA TRP A 52 26.52 4.71 1.06
C TRP A 52 27.48 4.68 2.23
N GLU A 53 28.66 5.33 2.06
CA GLU A 53 29.73 5.40 3.06
C GLU A 53 29.32 6.20 4.30
N THR A 54 28.31 7.05 4.18
CA THR A 54 27.83 7.90 5.29
C THR A 54 26.73 7.25 6.12
N ILE A 55 26.21 6.09 5.69
CA ILE A 55 25.18 5.37 6.45
C ILE A 55 25.78 4.87 7.78
N PRO A 56 25.20 5.23 8.93
CA PRO A 56 25.74 4.82 10.22
C PRO A 56 25.63 3.30 10.42
N GLU A 57 26.67 2.70 11.02
CA GLU A 57 26.69 1.26 11.31
C GLU A 57 25.89 0.89 12.58
N ASP A 58 25.65 1.84 13.45
CA ASP A 58 25.12 1.64 14.80
C ASP A 58 23.59 1.73 14.89
N ALA A 59 22.89 1.64 13.76
CA ALA A 59 21.43 1.50 13.76
C ALA A 59 21.02 0.10 14.24
N ASP A 60 19.97 0.04 15.07
CA ASP A 60 19.39 -1.22 15.54
C ASP A 60 18.63 -1.94 14.42
N VAL A 61 18.05 -1.16 13.48
CA VAL A 61 17.29 -1.67 12.36
C VAL A 61 17.37 -0.74 11.13
N TYR A 62 17.50 -1.34 9.96
CA TYR A 62 17.46 -0.66 8.67
C TYR A 62 16.19 -1.06 7.92
N ILE A 63 15.33 -0.08 7.62
CA ILE A 63 14.07 -0.29 6.93
C ILE A 63 14.17 0.21 5.49
N PHE A 64 14.08 -0.71 4.55
CA PHE A 64 14.13 -0.45 3.12
C PHE A 64 12.71 -0.19 2.60
N THR A 65 12.44 1.07 2.24
CA THR A 65 11.15 1.54 1.71
C THR A 65 11.29 1.86 0.21
N LEU A 66 11.89 0.94 -0.52
CA LEU A 66 12.22 1.09 -1.93
C LEU A 66 11.12 0.51 -2.83
N GLN A 67 11.12 0.93 -4.10
CA GLN A 67 10.36 0.22 -5.13
C GLN A 67 11.01 -1.15 -5.39
N ASP A 68 10.20 -2.17 -5.65
CA ASP A 68 10.66 -3.56 -5.78
C ASP A 68 11.79 -3.73 -6.81
N GLN A 69 11.71 -3.04 -7.94
CA GLN A 69 12.73 -3.05 -9.00
C GLN A 69 14.07 -2.41 -8.62
N CYS A 70 14.14 -1.68 -7.50
CA CYS A 70 15.37 -1.00 -7.09
C CYS A 70 16.28 -1.87 -6.20
N TYR A 71 15.78 -2.98 -5.67
CA TYR A 71 16.54 -3.77 -4.70
C TYR A 71 17.79 -4.42 -5.30
N GLU A 72 17.71 -4.94 -6.52
CA GLU A 72 18.87 -5.56 -7.21
C GLU A 72 20.02 -4.57 -7.39
N GLU A 73 19.71 -3.30 -7.69
CA GLU A 73 20.69 -2.24 -7.81
C GLU A 73 21.26 -1.79 -6.46
N VAL A 74 20.41 -1.68 -5.44
CA VAL A 74 20.73 -1.06 -4.15
C VAL A 74 21.48 -2.00 -3.22
N LEU A 75 21.08 -3.27 -3.13
CA LEU A 75 21.61 -4.20 -2.14
C LEU A 75 23.12 -4.44 -2.22
N PRO A 76 23.76 -4.53 -3.42
CA PRO A 76 25.20 -4.67 -3.53
C PRO A 76 26.00 -3.50 -2.92
N HIS A 77 25.41 -2.31 -2.88
CA HIS A 77 26.05 -1.11 -2.36
C HIS A 77 25.81 -0.87 -0.86
N PHE A 78 24.88 -1.59 -0.24
CA PHE A 78 24.61 -1.43 1.18
C PHE A 78 25.82 -1.88 2.02
N PRO A 79 26.41 -0.98 2.86
CA PRO A 79 27.74 -1.23 3.42
C PRO A 79 27.73 -2.18 4.61
N HIS A 80 26.60 -2.36 5.31
CA HIS A 80 26.57 -3.09 6.57
C HIS A 80 26.02 -4.49 6.39
N ARG A 81 26.65 -5.46 7.05
CA ARG A 81 26.25 -6.86 7.01
C ARG A 81 25.80 -7.36 8.39
N ASN A 82 25.03 -8.43 8.40
CA ASN A 82 24.56 -9.08 9.64
C ASN A 82 23.81 -8.13 10.60
N ARG A 83 23.15 -7.14 10.03
CA ARG A 83 22.26 -6.21 10.75
C ARG A 83 20.80 -6.63 10.57
N VAL A 84 19.91 -6.13 11.43
CA VAL A 84 18.48 -6.35 11.23
C VAL A 84 18.02 -5.49 10.05
N MET A 85 17.58 -6.16 8.98
CA MET A 85 17.16 -5.55 7.72
C MET A 85 15.70 -5.89 7.43
N LEU A 86 14.89 -4.87 7.24
CA LEU A 86 13.45 -5.00 6.98
C LEU A 86 13.12 -4.39 5.61
N HIS A 87 12.30 -5.07 4.82
CA HIS A 87 11.68 -4.46 3.65
C HIS A 87 10.18 -4.24 3.85
N THR A 88 9.60 -3.38 3.00
CA THR A 88 8.18 -3.02 3.08
C THR A 88 7.37 -3.46 1.87
N SER A 89 7.93 -4.34 1.03
CA SER A 89 7.28 -4.83 -0.18
C SER A 89 6.15 -5.82 0.13
N GLY A 90 5.04 -5.71 -0.60
CA GLY A 90 3.96 -6.68 -0.60
C GLY A 90 4.26 -7.95 -1.39
N THR A 91 5.28 -7.95 -2.28
CA THR A 91 5.53 -9.00 -3.27
C THR A 91 6.87 -9.72 -3.12
N LEU A 92 7.93 -9.00 -2.74
CA LEU A 92 9.29 -9.56 -2.64
C LEU A 92 9.38 -10.64 -1.54
N PRO A 93 10.25 -11.66 -1.70
CA PRO A 93 10.37 -12.75 -0.74
C PRO A 93 10.99 -12.31 0.59
N LEU A 94 10.69 -13.05 1.67
CA LEU A 94 11.23 -12.76 3.01
C LEU A 94 12.77 -12.83 3.05
N ASN A 95 13.37 -13.74 2.29
CA ASN A 95 14.83 -13.91 2.21
C ASN A 95 15.52 -12.96 1.22
N LEU A 96 14.91 -11.85 0.88
CA LEU A 96 15.45 -10.83 -0.04
C LEU A 96 16.90 -10.41 0.27
N PHE A 97 17.28 -10.43 1.54
CA PHE A 97 18.61 -10.03 2.02
C PHE A 97 19.58 -11.20 2.18
N GLU A 98 19.28 -12.38 1.62
CA GLU A 98 20.14 -13.54 1.67
C GLU A 98 21.57 -13.21 1.18
N GLY A 99 22.58 -13.71 1.88
CA GLY A 99 24.00 -13.37 1.61
C GLY A 99 24.46 -11.98 2.13
N ILE A 100 23.55 -11.14 2.65
CA ILE A 100 23.87 -9.87 3.29
C ILE A 100 23.62 -9.95 4.81
N SER A 101 22.45 -10.45 5.19
CA SER A 101 22.08 -10.66 6.60
C SER A 101 21.17 -11.87 6.74
N GLU A 102 21.32 -12.63 7.84
CA GLU A 102 20.37 -13.67 8.25
C GLU A 102 19.20 -13.08 9.06
N ASN A 103 19.40 -11.90 9.67
CA ASN A 103 18.40 -11.21 10.49
C ASN A 103 17.50 -10.32 9.63
N CYS A 104 16.58 -10.94 8.91
CA CYS A 104 15.72 -10.25 7.95
C CYS A 104 14.25 -10.30 8.37
N GLY A 105 13.49 -9.33 7.89
CA GLY A 105 12.05 -9.31 8.11
C GLY A 105 11.29 -8.45 7.11
N VAL A 106 9.98 -8.55 7.20
CA VAL A 106 9.04 -7.72 6.46
C VAL A 106 8.24 -6.87 7.44
N LEU A 107 8.23 -5.58 7.20
CA LEU A 107 7.38 -4.61 7.84
C LEU A 107 6.44 -4.03 6.76
N TYR A 108 5.37 -4.75 6.41
CA TYR A 108 4.49 -4.38 5.31
C TYR A 108 3.27 -3.57 5.78
N PRO A 109 3.21 -2.25 5.51
CA PRO A 109 2.03 -1.45 5.78
C PRO A 109 0.92 -1.79 4.79
N PHE A 110 -0.17 -2.40 5.26
CA PHE A 110 -1.31 -2.73 4.41
C PHE A 110 -2.29 -1.56 4.35
N GLN A 111 -1.90 -0.52 3.61
CA GLN A 111 -2.70 0.69 3.47
C GLN A 111 -2.34 1.42 2.17
N THR A 112 -3.28 2.22 1.65
CA THR A 112 -2.99 3.19 0.60
C THR A 112 -2.35 4.43 1.22
N CYS A 113 -1.13 4.75 0.80
CA CYS A 113 -0.34 5.84 1.37
C CYS A 113 0.02 6.85 0.29
N THR A 114 -0.30 8.12 0.53
CA THR A 114 0.09 9.23 -0.32
C THR A 114 0.81 10.27 0.54
N ARG A 115 1.99 10.71 0.09
CA ARG A 115 2.78 11.71 0.81
C ARG A 115 1.95 12.99 1.03
N GLY A 116 1.92 13.47 2.27
CA GLY A 116 1.21 14.68 2.66
C GLY A 116 -0.31 14.51 2.86
N VAL A 117 -0.85 13.31 2.65
CA VAL A 117 -2.26 13.01 2.90
C VAL A 117 -2.37 12.16 4.16
N GLU A 118 -3.11 12.64 5.14
CA GLU A 118 -3.39 11.89 6.37
C GLU A 118 -4.37 10.74 6.11
N LEU A 119 -4.15 9.61 6.79
CA LEU A 119 -5.06 8.48 6.74
C LEU A 119 -6.36 8.84 7.47
N ALA A 120 -7.47 8.81 6.77
CA ALA A 120 -8.78 9.13 7.34
C ALA A 120 -9.16 8.20 8.53
N SER A 121 -8.80 6.93 8.45
CA SER A 121 -9.05 5.95 9.52
C SER A 121 -8.07 6.05 10.69
N GLN A 122 -6.97 6.79 10.56
CA GLN A 122 -5.83 6.81 11.48
C GLN A 122 -5.16 5.42 11.72
N LYS A 123 -5.69 4.36 11.10
CA LYS A 123 -5.22 2.97 11.23
C LYS A 123 -4.17 2.66 10.18
N LEU A 124 -3.13 1.97 10.60
CA LEU A 124 -2.06 1.49 9.72
C LEU A 124 -1.73 0.04 10.06
N PRO A 125 -2.52 -0.93 9.57
CA PRO A 125 -2.21 -2.34 9.80
C PRO A 125 -0.83 -2.69 9.26
N LEU A 126 0.01 -3.33 10.09
CA LEU A 126 1.35 -3.79 9.74
C LEU A 126 1.35 -5.32 9.66
N CYS A 127 1.70 -5.86 8.51
CA CYS A 127 1.90 -7.29 8.32
C CYS A 127 3.39 -7.62 8.49
N LEU A 128 3.69 -8.62 9.32
CA LEU A 128 5.02 -8.93 9.82
C LEU A 128 5.44 -10.34 9.40
N GLU A 129 6.70 -10.48 8.97
CA GLU A 129 7.39 -11.75 8.74
C GLU A 129 8.84 -11.60 9.23
N ALA A 130 9.47 -12.64 9.78
CA ALA A 130 10.86 -12.61 10.22
C ALA A 130 11.56 -13.95 10.02
N THR A 131 12.87 -13.91 9.71
CA THR A 131 13.70 -15.10 9.49
C THR A 131 14.24 -15.71 10.78
N THR A 132 14.55 -14.87 11.78
CA THR A 132 15.16 -15.28 13.05
C THR A 132 14.42 -14.66 14.25
N GLU A 133 14.62 -15.22 15.44
CA GLU A 133 14.05 -14.65 16.68
C GLU A 133 14.62 -13.27 17.01
N SER A 134 15.87 -13.00 16.66
CA SER A 134 16.48 -11.68 16.78
C SER A 134 15.79 -10.64 15.90
N ALA A 135 15.57 -10.98 14.61
CA ALA A 135 14.83 -10.14 13.68
C ALA A 135 13.39 -9.94 14.16
N ARG A 136 12.73 -11.00 14.67
CA ARG A 136 11.38 -10.96 15.20
C ARG A 136 11.23 -9.98 16.34
N THR A 137 12.12 -10.06 17.35
CA THR A 137 12.10 -9.17 18.51
C THR A 137 12.27 -7.71 18.11
N THR A 138 13.25 -7.42 17.23
CA THR A 138 13.49 -6.05 16.73
C THR A 138 12.33 -5.55 15.87
N LEU A 139 11.77 -6.39 15.02
CA LEU A 139 10.62 -6.06 14.17
C LEU A 139 9.37 -5.73 15.02
N GLU A 140 9.07 -6.54 16.05
CA GLU A 140 7.95 -6.26 16.96
C GLU A 140 8.13 -4.93 17.70
N ALA A 141 9.34 -4.66 18.21
CA ALA A 141 9.63 -3.41 18.88
C ALA A 141 9.48 -2.21 17.92
N THR A 142 9.96 -2.36 16.68
CA THR A 142 9.82 -1.34 15.62
C THR A 142 8.34 -1.12 15.24
N ALA A 143 7.60 -2.20 15.03
CA ALA A 143 6.20 -2.12 14.63
C ALA A 143 5.32 -1.42 15.67
N ARG A 144 5.53 -1.67 16.97
CA ARG A 144 4.83 -0.98 18.08
C ARG A 144 5.06 0.53 18.12
N LEU A 145 6.19 1.03 17.60
CA LEU A 145 6.44 2.46 17.47
C LEU A 145 5.62 3.09 16.33
N ILE A 146 5.12 2.27 15.40
CA ILE A 146 4.45 2.74 14.18
C ILE A 146 2.94 2.56 14.28
N SER A 147 2.48 1.43 14.85
CA SER A 147 1.06 1.06 14.87
C SER A 147 0.73 0.10 16.01
N ASP A 148 -0.49 0.25 16.54
CA ASP A 148 -1.09 -0.71 17.47
C ASP A 148 -1.69 -1.93 16.77
N GLU A 149 -1.82 -1.91 15.42
CA GLU A 149 -2.39 -2.99 14.63
C GLU A 149 -1.30 -3.77 13.90
N THR A 150 -0.89 -4.91 14.46
CA THR A 150 0.14 -5.78 13.89
C THR A 150 -0.38 -7.19 13.67
N TYR A 151 0.00 -7.81 12.54
CA TYR A 151 -0.44 -9.14 12.12
C TYR A 151 0.75 -9.96 11.64
N TRP A 152 1.06 -11.07 12.33
CA TRP A 152 2.04 -12.03 11.86
C TRP A 152 1.44 -12.88 10.73
N LEU A 153 2.09 -12.87 9.57
CA LEU A 153 1.67 -13.64 8.41
C LEU A 153 2.55 -14.89 8.23
N LYS A 154 1.97 -15.95 7.68
CA LYS A 154 2.69 -17.13 7.23
C LYS A 154 3.20 -16.90 5.80
N GLU A 155 4.17 -17.71 5.41
CA GLU A 155 4.71 -17.70 4.04
C GLU A 155 3.60 -17.72 2.98
N GLY A 156 3.73 -16.85 1.99
CA GLY A 156 2.76 -16.70 0.89
C GLY A 156 1.51 -15.87 1.21
N GLN A 157 1.14 -15.69 2.49
CA GLN A 157 -0.07 -14.95 2.85
C GLN A 157 0.03 -13.45 2.50
N ARG A 158 1.21 -12.85 2.63
CA ARG A 158 1.40 -11.43 2.29
C ARG A 158 1.17 -11.15 0.81
N GLN A 159 1.70 -12.01 -0.08
CA GLN A 159 1.49 -11.87 -1.52
C GLN A 159 0.02 -12.00 -1.90
N GLN A 160 -0.70 -12.94 -1.28
CA GLN A 160 -2.16 -13.07 -1.46
C GLN A 160 -2.92 -11.86 -0.93
N LEU A 161 -2.54 -11.36 0.25
CA LEU A 161 -3.13 -10.16 0.83
C LEU A 161 -2.86 -8.92 -0.03
N HIS A 162 -1.63 -8.78 -0.54
CA HIS A 162 -1.28 -7.69 -1.46
C HIS A 162 -2.13 -7.74 -2.73
N LEU A 163 -2.29 -8.92 -3.34
CA LEU A 163 -3.16 -9.11 -4.51
C LEU A 163 -4.62 -8.75 -4.19
N ALA A 164 -5.14 -9.17 -3.04
CA ALA A 164 -6.48 -8.77 -2.60
C ALA A 164 -6.59 -7.24 -2.43
N GLY A 165 -5.53 -6.60 -1.92
CA GLY A 165 -5.42 -5.14 -1.81
C GLY A 165 -5.45 -4.43 -3.16
N VAL A 166 -4.87 -5.01 -4.21
CA VAL A 166 -4.97 -4.48 -5.58
C VAL A 166 -6.43 -4.42 -6.03
N PHE A 167 -7.23 -5.46 -5.79
CA PHE A 167 -8.67 -5.45 -6.09
C PHE A 167 -9.43 -4.43 -5.24
N ALA A 168 -9.20 -4.44 -3.92
CA ALA A 168 -9.95 -3.59 -3.00
C ALA A 168 -9.61 -2.10 -3.12
N ASN A 169 -8.41 -1.75 -3.53
CA ASN A 169 -7.95 -0.36 -3.60
C ASN A 169 -7.64 0.09 -5.03
N ASN A 170 -6.65 -0.52 -5.71
CA ASN A 170 -6.17 0.01 -6.99
C ASN A 170 -7.22 -0.09 -8.09
N PHE A 171 -7.89 -1.23 -8.23
CA PHE A 171 -8.94 -1.41 -9.24
C PHE A 171 -10.20 -0.61 -8.91
N SER A 172 -10.57 -0.53 -7.62
CA SER A 172 -11.67 0.34 -7.19
C SER A 172 -11.40 1.79 -7.53
N ASN A 173 -10.18 2.30 -7.28
CA ASN A 173 -9.80 3.66 -7.66
C ASN A 173 -9.81 3.87 -9.19
N ALA A 174 -9.36 2.89 -9.97
CA ALA A 174 -9.44 2.97 -11.43
C ALA A 174 -10.89 3.05 -11.92
N LEU A 175 -11.82 2.31 -11.31
CA LEU A 175 -13.26 2.41 -11.61
C LEU A 175 -13.83 3.78 -11.20
N TYR A 176 -13.33 4.38 -10.11
CA TYR A 176 -13.71 5.76 -9.77
C TYR A 176 -13.23 6.75 -10.85
N CYS A 177 -11.99 6.62 -11.33
CA CYS A 177 -11.49 7.47 -12.43
C CYS A 177 -12.41 7.39 -13.66
N ILE A 178 -12.87 6.18 -14.04
CA ILE A 178 -13.82 5.99 -15.15
C ILE A 178 -15.14 6.71 -14.85
N ALA A 179 -15.70 6.56 -13.66
CA ALA A 179 -16.96 7.17 -13.28
C ALA A 179 -16.88 8.71 -13.28
N PHE A 180 -15.77 9.28 -12.80
CA PHE A 180 -15.51 10.72 -12.81
C PHE A 180 -15.41 11.25 -14.24
N ASP A 181 -14.62 10.61 -15.10
CA ASP A 181 -14.51 10.97 -16.53
C ASP A 181 -15.88 10.95 -17.24
N MET A 182 -16.72 9.94 -16.97
CA MET A 182 -18.05 9.85 -17.55
C MET A 182 -18.98 10.99 -17.15
N VAL A 183 -19.00 11.39 -15.88
CA VAL A 183 -19.87 12.47 -15.43
C VAL A 183 -19.34 13.83 -15.88
N GLU A 184 -18.03 14.06 -15.89
CA GLU A 184 -17.40 15.28 -16.40
C GLU A 184 -17.70 15.47 -17.90
N LYS A 185 -17.54 14.44 -18.73
CA LYS A 185 -17.91 14.45 -20.17
C LYS A 185 -19.40 14.74 -20.40
N ALA A 186 -20.25 14.41 -19.44
CA ALA A 186 -21.69 14.68 -19.50
C ALA A 186 -22.07 16.05 -18.91
N GLY A 187 -21.12 16.84 -18.38
CA GLY A 187 -21.39 18.13 -17.72
C GLY A 187 -22.10 17.98 -16.36
N ILE A 188 -21.94 16.84 -15.72
CA ILE A 188 -22.52 16.54 -14.40
C ILE A 188 -21.44 16.78 -13.32
N PRO A 189 -21.75 17.47 -12.19
CA PRO A 189 -20.79 17.70 -11.13
C PRO A 189 -20.27 16.39 -10.53
N PRO A 190 -18.94 16.16 -10.55
CA PRO A 190 -18.34 14.90 -10.03
C PRO A 190 -18.59 14.67 -8.54
N GLU A 191 -18.83 15.74 -7.77
CA GLU A 191 -19.10 15.67 -6.33
C GLU A 191 -20.33 14.82 -5.99
N LEU A 192 -21.25 14.63 -6.93
CA LEU A 192 -22.41 13.72 -6.77
C LEU A 192 -21.98 12.27 -6.55
N LEU A 193 -20.79 11.87 -6.99
CA LEU A 193 -20.26 10.53 -6.77
C LEU A 193 -19.71 10.32 -5.35
N HIS A 194 -19.33 11.38 -4.63
CA HIS A 194 -18.65 11.26 -3.34
C HIS A 194 -19.49 10.48 -2.31
N GLY A 195 -20.79 10.82 -2.20
CA GLY A 195 -21.68 10.12 -1.28
C GLY A 195 -21.89 8.65 -1.62
N LEU A 196 -21.98 8.34 -2.90
CA LEU A 196 -22.13 6.95 -3.38
C LEU A 196 -20.88 6.12 -3.12
N ILE A 197 -19.70 6.69 -3.37
CA ILE A 197 -18.40 6.03 -3.10
C ILE A 197 -18.25 5.74 -1.61
N LEU A 198 -18.51 6.72 -0.77
CA LEU A 198 -18.41 6.58 0.68
C LEU A 198 -19.38 5.52 1.21
N GLU A 199 -20.65 5.57 0.80
CA GLU A 199 -21.66 4.59 1.23
C GLU A 199 -21.29 3.16 0.79
N THR A 200 -20.77 3.00 -0.44
CA THR A 200 -20.31 1.70 -0.93
C THR A 200 -19.20 1.13 -0.07
N ALA A 201 -18.19 1.96 0.27
CA ALA A 201 -17.08 1.56 1.13
C ALA A 201 -17.53 1.22 2.57
N LEU A 202 -18.38 2.06 3.17
CA LEU A 202 -18.87 1.83 4.52
C LEU A 202 -19.80 0.61 4.62
N LYS A 203 -20.58 0.35 3.58
CA LYS A 203 -21.52 -0.77 3.56
C LYS A 203 -20.81 -2.12 3.65
N VAL A 204 -19.72 -2.32 2.92
CA VAL A 204 -18.96 -3.59 2.94
C VAL A 204 -18.17 -3.82 4.24
N THR A 205 -18.09 -2.84 5.12
CA THR A 205 -17.54 -3.02 6.47
C THR A 205 -18.58 -3.52 7.48
N ARG A 206 -19.88 -3.48 7.11
CA ARG A 206 -21.00 -3.85 7.99
C ARG A 206 -21.68 -5.14 7.57
N ILE A 207 -21.78 -5.39 6.28
CA ILE A 207 -22.34 -6.61 5.69
C ILE A 207 -21.36 -7.13 4.61
N THR A 208 -21.49 -8.40 4.24
CA THR A 208 -20.58 -8.98 3.23
C THR A 208 -20.74 -8.31 1.86
N PRO A 209 -19.66 -8.25 1.04
CA PRO A 209 -19.76 -7.72 -0.32
C PRO A 209 -20.86 -8.37 -1.17
N LYS A 210 -21.14 -9.68 -0.97
CA LYS A 210 -22.21 -10.40 -1.68
C LYS A 210 -23.60 -9.88 -1.29
N GLU A 211 -23.84 -9.65 0.00
CA GLU A 211 -25.11 -9.08 0.50
C GLU A 211 -25.26 -7.60 0.09
N ALA A 212 -24.13 -6.87 0.06
CA ALA A 212 -24.10 -5.46 -0.32
C ALA A 212 -24.36 -5.22 -1.80
N GLN A 213 -24.15 -6.23 -2.67
CA GLN A 213 -24.26 -6.09 -4.11
C GLN A 213 -25.67 -5.75 -4.57
N THR A 214 -25.80 -4.71 -5.36
CA THR A 214 -27.05 -4.22 -5.97
C THR A 214 -26.86 -3.98 -7.46
N GLY A 215 -27.88 -3.47 -8.13
CA GLY A 215 -27.78 -3.04 -9.53
C GLY A 215 -28.43 -4.02 -10.53
N PRO A 216 -28.45 -3.65 -11.84
CA PRO A 216 -29.14 -4.43 -12.88
C PRO A 216 -28.54 -5.82 -13.09
N ALA A 217 -27.21 -5.95 -13.08
CA ALA A 217 -26.54 -7.25 -13.20
C ALA A 217 -26.94 -8.23 -12.09
N ARG A 218 -27.04 -7.75 -10.83
CA ARG A 218 -27.50 -8.58 -9.68
C ARG A 218 -28.93 -9.10 -9.85
N ARG A 219 -29.78 -8.33 -10.53
CA ARG A 219 -31.20 -8.66 -10.77
C ARG A 219 -31.46 -9.30 -12.12
N HIS A 220 -30.40 -9.54 -12.91
CA HIS A 220 -30.49 -10.05 -14.31
C HIS A 220 -31.39 -9.18 -15.20
N ASP A 221 -31.32 -7.84 -15.04
CA ASP A 221 -32.11 -6.89 -15.83
C ASP A 221 -31.45 -6.64 -17.20
N GLU A 222 -31.66 -7.56 -18.12
CA GLU A 222 -31.07 -7.51 -19.47
C GLU A 222 -31.45 -6.25 -20.26
N ASN A 223 -32.63 -5.69 -20.01
CA ASN A 223 -33.09 -4.49 -20.72
C ASN A 223 -32.25 -3.27 -20.31
N VAL A 224 -32.05 -3.09 -19.02
CA VAL A 224 -31.19 -1.99 -18.48
C VAL A 224 -29.74 -2.20 -18.91
N ILE A 225 -29.21 -3.41 -18.83
CA ILE A 225 -27.83 -3.72 -19.26
C ILE A 225 -27.67 -3.37 -20.76
N ARG A 226 -28.61 -3.74 -21.62
CA ARG A 226 -28.56 -3.43 -23.05
C ARG A 226 -28.61 -1.91 -23.33
N GLN A 227 -29.45 -1.18 -22.62
CA GLN A 227 -29.50 0.29 -22.71
C GLN A 227 -28.20 0.95 -22.27
N GLN A 228 -27.62 0.50 -21.18
CA GLN A 228 -26.34 1.01 -20.68
C GLN A 228 -25.21 0.70 -21.66
N LEU A 229 -25.15 -0.52 -22.23
CA LEU A 229 -24.15 -0.86 -23.24
C LEU A 229 -24.29 0.02 -24.48
N ALA A 230 -25.51 0.26 -24.98
CA ALA A 230 -25.72 1.16 -26.12
C ALA A 230 -25.31 2.60 -25.83
N LEU A 231 -25.46 3.05 -24.56
CA LEU A 231 -24.99 4.37 -24.14
C LEU A 231 -23.46 4.42 -24.09
N ILE A 232 -22.80 3.41 -23.52
CA ILE A 232 -21.35 3.30 -23.43
C ILE A 232 -20.73 3.26 -24.83
N SER A 233 -21.21 2.39 -25.73
CA SER A 233 -20.70 2.28 -27.11
C SER A 233 -20.76 3.62 -27.86
N ARG A 234 -21.72 4.48 -27.53
CA ARG A 234 -21.89 5.79 -28.18
C ARG A 234 -21.08 6.92 -27.50
N LYS A 235 -20.94 6.92 -26.18
CA LYS A 235 -20.39 8.05 -25.39
C LYS A 235 -18.97 7.84 -24.90
N CYS A 236 -18.60 6.60 -24.58
CA CYS A 236 -17.30 6.22 -23.99
C CYS A 236 -16.95 4.77 -24.34
N PRO A 237 -16.78 4.46 -25.65
CA PRO A 237 -16.58 3.09 -26.14
C PRO A 237 -15.34 2.41 -25.53
N GLU A 238 -14.35 3.19 -25.09
CA GLU A 238 -13.13 2.73 -24.41
C GLU A 238 -13.41 1.93 -23.13
N TRP A 239 -14.57 2.14 -22.49
CA TRP A 239 -14.94 1.47 -21.24
C TRP A 239 -15.92 0.30 -21.40
N GLU A 240 -16.34 -0.01 -22.63
CA GLU A 240 -17.34 -1.05 -22.89
C GLU A 240 -16.89 -2.43 -22.43
N GLU A 241 -15.62 -2.78 -22.66
CA GLU A 241 -15.09 -4.09 -22.26
C GLU A 241 -15.07 -4.24 -20.73
N ILE A 242 -14.65 -3.22 -20.00
CA ILE A 242 -14.66 -3.22 -18.52
C ILE A 242 -16.09 -3.39 -18.02
N TYR A 243 -17.06 -2.67 -18.58
CA TYR A 243 -18.46 -2.81 -18.20
C TYR A 243 -18.96 -4.26 -18.39
N ARG A 244 -18.65 -4.88 -19.54
CA ARG A 244 -19.04 -6.27 -19.83
C ARG A 244 -18.39 -7.27 -18.87
N ILE A 245 -17.11 -7.11 -18.57
CA ILE A 245 -16.40 -7.97 -17.63
C ILE A 245 -17.01 -7.87 -16.23
N MET A 246 -17.19 -6.65 -15.71
CA MET A 246 -17.76 -6.43 -14.39
C MET A 246 -19.21 -6.93 -14.27
N THR A 247 -20.03 -6.75 -15.34
CA THR A 247 -21.39 -7.30 -15.39
C THR A 247 -21.38 -8.82 -15.23
N ARG A 248 -20.54 -9.53 -15.99
CA ARG A 248 -20.39 -10.99 -15.85
C ARG A 248 -19.92 -11.41 -14.47
N CYS A 249 -18.92 -10.73 -13.90
CA CYS A 249 -18.46 -11.04 -12.55
C CYS A 249 -19.57 -10.94 -11.51
N ILE A 250 -20.44 -9.92 -11.60
CA ILE A 250 -21.58 -9.74 -10.70
C ILE A 250 -22.62 -10.87 -10.91
N GLU A 251 -22.94 -11.21 -12.14
CA GLU A 251 -23.89 -12.29 -12.45
C GLU A 251 -23.41 -13.66 -11.94
N GLU A 252 -22.12 -13.98 -12.12
CA GLU A 252 -21.53 -15.24 -11.66
C GLU A 252 -21.48 -15.34 -10.13
N THR A 253 -21.09 -14.27 -9.44
CA THR A 253 -21.08 -14.24 -7.97
C THR A 253 -22.48 -14.30 -7.38
N SER A 254 -23.49 -13.86 -8.12
CA SER A 254 -24.90 -13.91 -7.73
C SER A 254 -25.52 -15.31 -7.84
N LYS A 255 -25.05 -16.15 -8.76
CA LYS A 255 -25.53 -17.54 -8.93
C LYS A 255 -25.04 -18.51 -7.84
N GLN A 256 -24.03 -18.12 -7.06
CA GLN A 256 -23.45 -18.92 -5.97
C GLN A 256 -24.16 -18.72 -4.62
N GLN A 257 -25.29 -18.08 -4.62
CA GLN A 257 -26.24 -17.95 -3.50
C GLN A 257 -27.38 -18.95 -3.64
#